data_450d75b48db6d9a7a21d31390d9d5219
#
_entry.id   450d75b48db6d9a7a21d31390d9d5219
#
_cell.length_a   1.000
_cell.length_b   1.000
_cell.length_c   1.000
_cell.angle_alpha   90.00
_cell.angle_beta   90.00
_cell.angle_gamma   90.00
#
_symmetry.space_group_name_H-M   'P 1'
#
loop_
_entity.id
_entity.type
_entity.pdbx_description
1 polymer ?
#
loop_
_entity_poly.entity_id
_entity_poly.type
_entity_poly.pdbx_seq_one_letter_code
_entity_poly.pdbx_strand_id
1 'polypeptide(L)'
;MLDTARGRPAAGVRVTVEARSGDRWTAVGGGVTDGDGRVPGLVADGALAAGEHRLSFATGEWFEAEGLAGFYPQVTVTCRIDDPAAHYHVPLLLSPYGYSTYRGS
;
A
#
# COMPACT_ATOMS: atom_id res chain seq x y z
N MET A 1 -0.97 -3.66 6.13
CA MET A 1 -1.97 -4.43 5.37
C MET A 1 -2.53 -5.56 6.21
N LEU A 2 -3.84 -5.76 6.16
CA LEU A 2 -4.53 -6.76 6.96
C LEU A 2 -5.25 -7.76 6.05
N ASP A 3 -5.01 -9.04 6.30
CA ASP A 3 -5.74 -10.15 5.69
C ASP A 3 -7.03 -10.37 6.49
N THR A 4 -8.15 -9.87 5.98
CA THR A 4 -9.43 -9.94 6.69
C THR A 4 -10.07 -11.33 6.62
N ALA A 5 -9.67 -12.16 5.66
CA ALA A 5 -10.20 -13.52 5.57
C ALA A 5 -9.67 -14.41 6.69
N ARG A 6 -8.39 -14.23 7.09
CA ARG A 6 -7.76 -14.99 8.16
C ARG A 6 -7.60 -14.19 9.47
N GLY A 7 -7.95 -12.89 9.45
CA GLY A 7 -7.91 -12.04 10.63
C GLY A 7 -6.51 -11.77 11.16
N ARG A 8 -5.52 -11.62 10.28
CA ARG A 8 -4.14 -11.39 10.68
C ARG A 8 -3.40 -10.49 9.71
N PRO A 9 -2.26 -9.86 10.10
CA PRO A 9 -1.47 -9.06 9.18
C PRO A 9 -1.02 -9.85 7.96
N ALA A 10 -0.94 -9.19 6.80
CA ALA A 10 -0.45 -9.80 5.57
C ALA A 10 1.02 -9.45 5.37
N ALA A 11 1.89 -10.43 5.58
CA ALA A 11 3.32 -10.31 5.37
C ALA A 11 3.71 -10.76 3.95
N GLY A 12 4.76 -10.14 3.40
CA GLY A 12 5.30 -10.55 2.10
C GLY A 12 4.60 -9.90 0.91
N VAL A 13 3.85 -8.83 1.12
CA VAL A 13 3.20 -8.08 0.03
C VAL A 13 4.12 -6.98 -0.47
N ARG A 14 4.39 -6.96 -1.77
CA ARG A 14 5.19 -5.91 -2.39
C ARG A 14 4.33 -4.67 -2.56
N VAL A 15 4.84 -3.53 -2.08
CA VAL A 15 4.16 -2.23 -2.11
C VAL A 15 5.07 -1.22 -2.80
N THR A 16 4.50 -0.40 -3.66
CA THR A 16 5.22 0.71 -4.29
C THR A 16 4.46 2.00 -4.04
N VAL A 17 5.21 3.11 -3.92
CA VAL A 17 4.64 4.45 -3.76
C VAL A 17 5.14 5.32 -4.89
N GLU A 18 4.22 6.01 -5.55
CA GLU A 18 4.54 6.95 -6.61
C GLU A 18 3.95 8.31 -6.30
N ALA A 19 4.65 9.36 -6.71
CA ALA A 19 4.17 10.74 -6.61
C ALA A 19 3.82 11.24 -8.02
N ARG A 20 2.75 11.99 -8.11
CA ARG A 20 2.33 12.61 -9.37
C ARG A 20 3.04 13.95 -9.57
N SER A 21 3.57 14.14 -10.79
CA SER A 21 4.12 15.42 -11.23
C SER A 21 3.58 15.70 -12.64
N GLY A 22 2.60 16.61 -12.74
CA GLY A 22 1.85 16.83 -13.96
C GLY A 22 1.10 15.55 -14.37
N ASP A 23 1.42 15.03 -15.57
CA ASP A 23 0.82 13.79 -16.08
C ASP A 23 1.66 12.55 -15.79
N ARG A 24 2.74 12.69 -15.02
CA ARG A 24 3.67 11.61 -14.75
C ARG A 24 3.60 11.13 -13.32
N TRP A 25 3.85 9.84 -13.15
CA TRP A 25 4.00 9.21 -11.85
C TRP A 25 5.43 8.74 -11.70
N THR A 26 6.06 9.13 -10.59
CA THR A 26 7.47 8.82 -10.30
C THR A 26 7.55 8.02 -9.01
N ALA A 27 8.28 6.92 -9.03
CA ALA A 27 8.49 6.12 -7.83
C ALA A 27 9.25 6.92 -6.78
N VAL A 28 8.72 6.95 -5.56
CA VAL A 28 9.33 7.65 -4.42
C VAL A 28 9.58 6.73 -3.23
N GLY A 29 9.10 5.51 -3.29
CA GLY A 29 9.29 4.54 -2.22
C GLY A 29 8.75 3.17 -2.56
N GLY A 30 8.95 2.24 -1.66
CA GLY A 30 8.46 0.88 -1.80
C GLY A 30 9.13 -0.06 -0.82
N GLY A 31 8.65 -1.27 -0.80
CA GLY A 31 9.17 -2.34 0.03
C GLY A 31 8.23 -3.53 0.07
N VAL A 32 8.46 -4.39 1.04
CA VAL A 32 7.66 -5.60 1.26
C VAL A 32 7.12 -5.57 2.68
N THR A 33 5.85 -5.89 2.88
CA THR A 33 5.26 -5.90 4.21
C THR A 33 5.95 -6.93 5.11
N ASP A 34 6.16 -6.53 6.37
CA ASP A 34 6.74 -7.40 7.40
C ASP A 34 5.65 -8.22 8.12
N GLY A 35 6.04 -8.89 9.22
CA GLY A 35 5.13 -9.71 10.01
C GLY A 35 3.95 -8.95 10.63
N ASP A 36 4.06 -7.63 10.75
CA ASP A 36 2.98 -6.77 11.22
C ASP A 36 2.15 -6.19 10.08
N GLY A 37 2.46 -6.57 8.83
CA GLY A 37 1.77 -6.08 7.64
C GLY A 37 2.16 -4.65 7.26
N ARG A 38 3.32 -4.18 7.71
CA ARG A 38 3.82 -2.82 7.49
C ARG A 38 5.10 -2.84 6.68
N VAL A 39 5.38 -1.72 6.01
CA VAL A 39 6.64 -1.52 5.30
C VAL A 39 7.41 -0.43 6.03
N PRO A 40 8.38 -0.80 6.89
CA PRO A 40 9.25 0.20 7.54
C PRO A 40 10.03 0.97 6.49
N GLY A 41 10.10 2.29 6.63
CA GLY A 41 10.84 3.13 5.70
C GLY A 41 10.27 3.14 4.29
N LEU A 42 8.96 2.98 4.16
CA LEU A 42 8.27 2.94 2.85
C LEU A 42 8.66 4.12 1.96
N VAL A 43 8.74 5.31 2.53
CA VAL A 43 9.27 6.50 1.87
C VAL A 43 10.38 7.05 2.74
N ALA A 44 11.53 7.38 2.14
CA ALA A 44 12.66 7.93 2.86
C ALA A 44 12.31 9.26 3.54
N ASP A 45 12.93 9.54 4.67
CA ASP A 45 12.72 10.79 5.39
C ASP A 45 13.00 11.98 4.47
N GLY A 46 12.04 12.93 4.44
CA GLY A 46 12.14 14.13 3.60
C GLY A 46 11.87 13.91 2.11
N ALA A 47 11.57 12.69 1.68
CA ALA A 47 11.26 12.40 0.28
C ALA A 47 9.78 12.61 -0.06
N LEU A 48 8.92 12.69 0.95
CA LEU A 48 7.48 12.90 0.76
C LEU A 48 7.21 14.36 0.45
N ALA A 49 6.52 14.64 -0.64
CA ALA A 49 6.12 15.98 -1.05
C ALA A 49 4.59 16.12 -0.99
N ALA A 50 4.09 17.36 -0.96
CA ALA A 50 2.66 17.59 -1.08
C ALA A 50 2.19 17.20 -2.49
N GLY A 51 0.93 16.76 -2.59
CA GLY A 51 0.32 16.40 -3.85
C GLY A 51 -0.28 14.99 -3.86
N GLU A 52 -0.67 14.55 -5.03
CA GLU A 52 -1.25 13.23 -5.19
C GLU A 52 -0.17 12.15 -5.21
N HIS A 53 -0.46 11.07 -4.52
CA HIS A 53 0.37 9.87 -4.45
C HIS A 53 -0.49 8.65 -4.69
N ARG A 54 0.13 7.57 -5.17
CA ARG A 54 -0.57 6.29 -5.26
C ARG A 54 0.29 5.17 -4.69
N LEU A 55 -0.38 4.31 -3.93
CA LEU A 55 0.20 3.11 -3.38
C LEU A 55 -0.33 1.93 -4.18
N SER A 56 0.56 1.09 -4.67
CA SER A 56 0.19 -0.11 -5.41
C SER A 56 0.64 -1.33 -4.63
N PHE A 57 -0.30 -2.25 -4.42
CA PHE A 57 -0.09 -3.48 -3.66
C PHE A 57 -0.15 -4.66 -4.64
N ALA A 58 0.90 -5.47 -4.69
CA ALA A 58 0.98 -6.64 -5.57
C ALA A 58 0.18 -7.81 -4.96
N THR A 59 -1.13 -7.64 -4.88
CA THR A 59 -2.03 -8.57 -4.21
C THR A 59 -2.10 -9.93 -4.90
N GLY A 60 -2.06 -9.95 -6.24
CA GLY A 60 -2.09 -11.19 -7.01
C GLY A 60 -0.90 -12.10 -6.72
N GLU A 61 0.30 -11.54 -6.65
CA GLU A 61 1.51 -12.27 -6.27
C GLU A 61 1.38 -12.87 -4.87
N TRP A 62 0.84 -12.08 -3.95
CA TRP A 62 0.68 -12.51 -2.57
C TRP A 62 -0.36 -13.63 -2.44
N PHE A 63 -1.51 -13.51 -3.11
CA PHE A 63 -2.52 -14.57 -3.13
C PHE A 63 -1.95 -15.86 -3.69
N GLU A 64 -1.20 -15.78 -4.79
CA GLU A 64 -0.58 -16.94 -5.41
C GLU A 64 0.42 -17.61 -4.46
N ALA A 65 1.27 -16.81 -3.81
CA ALA A 65 2.24 -17.33 -2.83
C ALA A 65 1.56 -17.98 -1.63
N GLU A 66 0.36 -17.50 -1.25
CA GLU A 66 -0.42 -18.04 -0.13
C GLU A 66 -1.33 -19.20 -0.55
N GLY A 67 -1.32 -19.59 -1.83
CA GLY A 67 -2.18 -20.64 -2.33
C GLY A 67 -3.66 -20.29 -2.37
N LEU A 68 -3.99 -19.00 -2.48
CA LEU A 68 -5.36 -18.49 -2.47
C LEU A 68 -5.72 -17.92 -3.83
N ALA A 69 -6.99 -18.08 -4.22
CA ALA A 69 -7.53 -17.39 -5.37
C ALA A 69 -7.97 -15.99 -4.94
N GLY A 70 -7.54 -14.98 -5.67
CA GLY A 70 -7.93 -13.60 -5.43
C GLY A 70 -8.41 -12.94 -6.70
N PHE A 71 -9.42 -12.09 -6.58
CA PHE A 71 -10.01 -11.41 -7.74
C PHE A 71 -9.17 -10.24 -8.23
N TYR A 72 -8.50 -9.53 -7.30
CA TYR A 72 -7.74 -8.32 -7.63
C TYR A 72 -6.25 -8.64 -7.77
N PRO A 73 -5.69 -8.63 -9.00
CA PRO A 73 -4.26 -8.91 -9.20
C PRO A 73 -3.37 -7.79 -8.66
N GLN A 74 -3.92 -6.60 -8.52
CA GLN A 74 -3.24 -5.43 -7.98
C GLN A 74 -4.29 -4.51 -7.37
N VAL A 75 -3.93 -3.86 -6.28
CA VAL A 75 -4.76 -2.79 -5.69
C VAL A 75 -3.94 -1.52 -5.72
N THR A 76 -4.52 -0.46 -6.28
CA THR A 76 -3.90 0.86 -6.32
C THR A 76 -4.78 1.86 -5.60
N VAL A 77 -4.21 2.54 -4.62
CA VAL A 77 -4.90 3.56 -3.83
C VAL A 77 -4.27 4.91 -4.11
N THR A 78 -5.05 5.84 -4.63
CA THR A 78 -4.62 7.22 -4.85
C THR A 78 -5.05 8.06 -3.66
N CYS A 79 -4.12 8.81 -3.09
CA CYS A 79 -4.38 9.67 -1.93
C CYS A 79 -3.70 11.02 -2.10
N ARG A 80 -4.13 12.00 -1.31
CA ARG A 80 -3.55 13.35 -1.33
C ARG A 80 -2.77 13.59 -0.05
N ILE A 81 -1.54 14.06 -0.20
CA ILE A 81 -0.70 14.53 0.88
C ILE A 81 -0.78 16.05 0.89
N ASP A 82 -1.46 16.63 1.87
CA ASP A 82 -1.58 18.08 2.01
C ASP A 82 -0.39 18.66 2.77
N ASP A 83 0.02 18.00 3.85
CA ASP A 83 1.15 18.41 4.68
C ASP A 83 2.17 17.28 4.75
N PRO A 84 3.34 17.44 4.08
CA PRO A 84 4.36 16.38 4.10
C PRO A 84 4.95 16.09 5.49
N ALA A 85 4.81 17.01 6.43
CA ALA A 85 5.29 16.83 7.80
C ALA A 85 4.29 16.07 8.68
N ALA A 86 3.04 15.92 8.25
CA ALA A 86 2.04 15.17 8.99
C ALA A 86 2.28 13.68 8.88
N HIS A 87 1.73 12.94 9.83
CA HIS A 87 1.76 11.49 9.80
C HIS A 87 0.61 10.95 8.95
N TYR A 88 0.93 10.00 8.07
CA TYR A 88 -0.06 9.36 7.20
C TYR A 88 -0.01 7.86 7.39
N HIS A 89 -1.19 7.27 7.59
CA HIS A 89 -1.37 5.84 7.63
C HIS A 89 -2.48 5.47 6.65
N VAL A 90 -2.17 4.63 5.67
CA VAL A 90 -3.12 4.20 4.62
C VAL A 90 -3.22 2.67 4.71
N PRO A 91 -4.11 2.15 5.56
CA PRO A 91 -4.26 0.70 5.69
C PRO A 91 -4.99 0.13 4.48
N LEU A 92 -4.59 -1.08 4.09
CA LEU A 92 -5.34 -1.89 3.14
C LEU A 92 -5.90 -3.11 3.86
N LEU A 93 -7.22 -3.27 3.82
CA LEU A 93 -7.91 -4.43 4.34
C LEU A 93 -8.30 -5.29 3.14
N LEU A 94 -7.73 -6.48 3.06
CA LEU A 94 -7.84 -7.32 1.86
C LEU A 94 -8.50 -8.65 2.17
N SER A 95 -9.43 -9.04 1.30
CA SER A 95 -9.98 -10.39 1.23
C SER A 95 -9.88 -10.88 -0.22
N PRO A 96 -10.14 -12.18 -0.50
CA PRO A 96 -10.04 -12.69 -1.88
C PRO A 96 -10.88 -11.95 -2.91
N TYR A 97 -12.02 -11.39 -2.52
CA TYR A 97 -12.95 -10.76 -3.47
C TYR A 97 -13.33 -9.33 -3.10
N GLY A 98 -12.60 -8.69 -2.20
CA GLY A 98 -12.88 -7.32 -1.83
C GLY A 98 -11.72 -6.68 -1.07
N TYR A 99 -11.75 -5.36 -1.01
CA TYR A 99 -10.81 -4.63 -0.17
C TYR A 99 -11.41 -3.31 0.26
N SER A 100 -10.87 -2.74 1.31
CA SER A 100 -11.19 -1.40 1.73
C SER A 100 -9.94 -0.70 2.23
N THR A 101 -10.00 0.62 2.25
CA THR A 101 -8.91 1.46 2.74
C THR A 101 -9.49 2.69 3.42
N TYR A 102 -8.71 3.30 4.30
CA TYR A 102 -9.09 4.54 4.97
C TYR A 102 -7.83 5.28 5.39
N ARG A 103 -7.97 6.55 5.76
CA ARG A 103 -6.86 7.27 6.37
C ARG A 103 -6.84 6.94 7.87
N GLY A 104 -5.80 6.24 8.30
CA GLY A 104 -5.55 5.97 9.71
C GLY A 104 -5.00 7.19 10.43
N SER A 105 -5.10 7.17 11.72
CA SER A 105 -4.55 8.24 12.57
C SER A 105 -3.10 7.99 12.97
#